data_ac84ac886c2329c845566a50df0808ea
#
_entry.id   ac84ac886c2329c845566a50df0808ea
#
_cell.length_a   1.000
_cell.length_b   1.000
_cell.length_c   1.000
_cell.angle_alpha   90.00
_cell.angle_beta   90.00
_cell.angle_gamma   90.00
#
_symmetry.space_group_name_H-M   'P 1'
#
loop_
_entity.id
_entity.type
_entity.pdbx_description
1 polymer ?
#
loop_
_entity_poly.entity_id
_entity_poly.type
_entity_poly.pdbx_seq_one_letter_code
_entity_poly.pdbx_strand_id
1 'polypeptide(L)'
;MMTLPELAAEALGAFLASDMKDRFGASHARLAELVPFAARLALECIGNSDALYHNVEHTMLVTLAGHDIFKGRALLLPSTPSDYSNFIVACLTHDIGYVRGVVKGDGDDGYVVDAAGRKVSLPRGCSDAALAPYHVDRSKLFVLERVAQIDELDGPRIARAIECTRFPYPAGSDDSIDEEGSLLRAADLIGQLGDPHYLRKANALYYEFEESGLNKEFGYESPADLVHRYPQFYWNSISPHIQAAIRYLNITSSGRRWIAGLYSNVFRAEREVSLSGPQP
;
A
#
# COMPACT_ATOMS: atom_id res chain seq x y z
N MET A 1 -1.45 28.56 0.89
CA MET A 1 -1.47 27.91 2.23
C MET A 1 -1.02 26.48 1.99
N MET A 2 -0.02 25.98 2.70
CA MET A 2 0.47 24.60 2.55
C MET A 2 -0.33 23.69 3.50
N THR A 3 -0.90 22.62 2.96
CA THR A 3 -1.70 21.64 3.70
C THR A 3 -0.81 20.52 4.28
N LEU A 4 -1.35 19.72 5.21
CA LEU A 4 -0.60 18.56 5.74
C LEU A 4 -0.25 17.53 4.66
N PRO A 5 -1.16 17.16 3.73
CA PRO A 5 -0.80 16.29 2.61
C PRO A 5 0.33 16.85 1.73
N GLU A 6 0.33 18.15 1.43
CA GLU A 6 1.41 18.79 0.66
C GLU A 6 2.75 18.74 1.39
N LEU A 7 2.77 19.02 2.71
CA LEU A 7 3.98 18.91 3.53
C LEU A 7 4.51 17.46 3.56
N ALA A 8 3.61 16.50 3.70
CA ALA A 8 3.94 15.08 3.69
C ALA A 8 4.52 14.64 2.34
N ALA A 9 3.92 15.08 1.24
CA ALA A 9 4.38 14.80 -0.11
C ALA A 9 5.78 15.38 -0.39
N GLU A 10 6.01 16.64 0.01
CA GLU A 10 7.32 17.26 -0.11
C GLU A 10 8.39 16.55 0.72
N ALA A 11 8.07 16.20 1.98
CA ALA A 11 9.01 15.52 2.87
C ALA A 11 9.36 14.11 2.34
N LEU A 12 8.37 13.32 1.90
CA LEU A 12 8.60 12.01 1.32
C LEU A 12 9.40 12.11 0.02
N GLY A 13 9.02 13.04 -0.87
CA GLY A 13 9.71 13.26 -2.13
C GLY A 13 11.19 13.64 -1.93
N ALA A 14 11.48 14.57 -1.00
CA ALA A 14 12.85 14.96 -0.66
C ALA A 14 13.67 13.78 -0.08
N PHE A 15 13.06 12.98 0.80
CA PHE A 15 13.69 11.79 1.37
C PHE A 15 14.06 10.76 0.28
N LEU A 16 13.12 10.43 -0.62
CA LEU A 16 13.35 9.48 -1.70
C LEU A 16 14.40 9.96 -2.70
N ALA A 17 14.39 11.27 -3.02
CA ALA A 17 15.40 11.88 -3.90
C ALA A 17 16.81 11.81 -3.28
N SER A 18 16.92 12.09 -1.98
CA SER A 18 18.21 12.01 -1.27
C SER A 18 18.75 10.57 -1.27
N ASP A 19 17.92 9.61 -0.88
CA ASP A 19 18.36 8.19 -0.84
C ASP A 19 18.76 7.68 -2.23
N MET A 20 18.04 8.09 -3.28
CA MET A 20 18.38 7.71 -4.65
C MET A 20 19.74 8.23 -5.07
N LYS A 21 20.06 9.50 -4.75
CA LYS A 21 21.38 10.10 -5.02
C LYS A 21 22.49 9.42 -4.23
N ASP A 22 22.24 9.14 -2.95
CA ASP A 22 23.21 8.51 -2.06
C ASP A 22 23.52 7.08 -2.49
N ARG A 23 22.54 6.37 -3.00
CA ARG A 23 22.64 4.95 -3.40
C ARG A 23 23.23 4.77 -4.80
N PHE A 24 22.77 5.55 -5.77
CA PHE A 24 23.07 5.33 -7.19
C PHE A 24 23.95 6.43 -7.80
N GLY A 25 24.28 7.47 -7.05
CA GLY A 25 25.07 8.60 -7.53
C GLY A 25 24.29 9.60 -8.38
N ALA A 26 24.97 10.69 -8.76
CA ALA A 26 24.36 11.81 -9.47
C ALA A 26 24.10 11.56 -10.97
N SER A 27 24.60 10.45 -11.53
CA SER A 27 24.44 10.13 -12.98
C SER A 27 22.99 9.80 -13.38
N HIS A 28 22.10 9.54 -12.42
CA HIS A 28 20.69 9.20 -12.66
C HIS A 28 19.76 10.36 -12.28
N ALA A 29 20.15 11.59 -12.62
CA ALA A 29 19.43 12.82 -12.24
C ALA A 29 17.93 12.78 -12.61
N ARG A 30 17.58 12.25 -13.80
CA ARG A 30 16.20 12.20 -14.25
C ARG A 30 15.32 11.31 -13.38
N LEU A 31 15.78 10.12 -12.99
CA LEU A 31 15.05 9.26 -12.05
C LEU A 31 15.00 9.89 -10.65
N ALA A 32 16.05 10.60 -10.22
CA ALA A 32 16.08 11.33 -8.96
C ALA A 32 15.09 12.51 -8.90
N GLU A 33 14.63 13.01 -10.03
CA GLU A 33 13.56 14.01 -10.14
C GLU A 33 12.19 13.36 -10.30
N LEU A 34 12.12 12.24 -11.02
CA LEU A 34 10.89 11.54 -11.34
C LEU A 34 10.23 10.90 -10.11
N VAL A 35 11.02 10.24 -9.25
CA VAL A 35 10.49 9.57 -8.06
C VAL A 35 9.84 10.57 -7.07
N PRO A 36 10.47 11.74 -6.74
CA PRO A 36 9.79 12.77 -5.95
C PRO A 36 8.54 13.34 -6.62
N PHE A 37 8.57 13.50 -7.94
CA PHE A 37 7.37 13.95 -8.69
C PHE A 37 6.24 12.93 -8.58
N ALA A 38 6.54 11.64 -8.76
CA ALA A 38 5.56 10.58 -8.59
C ALA A 38 4.99 10.55 -7.16
N ALA A 39 5.83 10.76 -6.14
CA ALA A 39 5.39 10.83 -4.75
C ALA A 39 4.41 11.99 -4.51
N ARG A 40 4.72 13.18 -5.02
CA ARG A 40 3.81 14.34 -4.93
C ARG A 40 2.48 14.05 -5.63
N LEU A 41 2.53 13.60 -6.88
CA LEU A 41 1.33 13.31 -7.66
C LEU A 41 0.45 12.27 -6.96
N ALA A 42 1.02 11.16 -6.51
CA ALA A 42 0.27 10.09 -5.84
C ALA A 42 -0.37 10.60 -4.54
N LEU A 43 0.39 11.30 -3.69
CA LEU A 43 -0.11 11.79 -2.41
C LEU A 43 -1.13 12.93 -2.57
N GLU A 44 -0.98 13.79 -3.58
CA GLU A 44 -1.99 14.80 -3.92
C GLU A 44 -3.29 14.14 -4.39
N CYS A 45 -3.22 13.11 -5.25
CA CYS A 45 -4.40 12.36 -5.68
C CYS A 45 -5.09 11.68 -4.48
N ILE A 46 -4.35 10.90 -3.70
CA ILE A 46 -4.87 10.20 -2.51
C ILE A 46 -5.41 11.19 -1.47
N GLY A 47 -4.80 12.37 -1.33
CA GLY A 47 -5.24 13.42 -0.42
C GLY A 47 -6.62 14.00 -0.75
N ASN A 48 -7.16 13.74 -1.95
CA ASN A 48 -8.55 14.10 -2.32
C ASN A 48 -9.55 13.00 -2.00
N SER A 49 -9.10 11.81 -1.57
CA SER A 49 -9.99 10.73 -1.16
C SER A 49 -10.62 11.00 0.20
N ASP A 50 -11.87 10.59 0.37
CA ASP A 50 -12.58 10.55 1.64
C ASP A 50 -12.57 9.17 2.30
N ALA A 51 -11.76 8.24 1.81
CA ALA A 51 -11.49 6.96 2.45
C ALA A 51 -10.80 7.18 3.80
N LEU A 52 -11.27 6.49 4.84
CA LEU A 52 -10.84 6.73 6.22
C LEU A 52 -9.47 6.13 6.53
N TYR A 53 -9.18 4.96 5.96
CA TYR A 53 -7.95 4.18 6.22
C TYR A 53 -6.95 4.26 5.06
N HIS A 54 -7.41 4.02 3.80
CA HIS A 54 -6.58 4.07 2.60
C HIS A 54 -6.36 5.53 2.15
N ASN A 55 -5.48 6.21 2.85
CA ASN A 55 -5.22 7.65 2.78
C ASN A 55 -3.72 7.96 2.62
N VAL A 56 -3.36 9.24 2.68
CA VAL A 56 -1.97 9.73 2.57
C VAL A 56 -1.03 9.02 3.55
N GLU A 57 -1.46 8.82 4.81
CA GLU A 57 -0.61 8.20 5.84
C GLU A 57 -0.34 6.73 5.51
N HIS A 58 -1.35 5.95 5.10
CA HIS A 58 -1.18 4.58 4.67
C HIS A 58 -0.20 4.48 3.49
N THR A 59 -0.44 5.26 2.43
CA THR A 59 0.44 5.27 1.24
C THR A 59 1.89 5.61 1.58
N MET A 60 2.11 6.56 2.49
CA MET A 60 3.46 6.89 2.97
C MET A 60 4.11 5.74 3.73
N LEU A 61 3.37 5.09 4.64
CA LEU A 61 3.89 3.96 5.43
C LEU A 61 4.26 2.78 4.53
N VAL A 62 3.42 2.46 3.54
CA VAL A 62 3.71 1.43 2.53
C VAL A 62 4.95 1.78 1.73
N THR A 63 5.07 3.02 1.28
CA THR A 63 6.26 3.48 0.52
C THR A 63 7.53 3.41 1.36
N LEU A 64 7.49 3.80 2.63
CA LEU A 64 8.63 3.73 3.55
C LEU A 64 9.00 2.27 3.90
N ALA A 65 8.01 1.40 4.09
CA ALA A 65 8.25 -0.03 4.29
C ALA A 65 8.89 -0.66 3.05
N GLY A 66 8.35 -0.36 1.86
CA GLY A 66 8.91 -0.79 0.58
C GLY A 66 10.33 -0.29 0.36
N HIS A 67 10.59 0.98 0.67
CA HIS A 67 11.94 1.55 0.63
C HIS A 67 12.92 0.77 1.52
N ASP A 68 12.56 0.47 2.76
CA ASP A 68 13.43 -0.27 3.68
C ASP A 68 13.61 -1.74 3.26
N ILE A 69 12.59 -2.38 2.69
CA ILE A 69 12.68 -3.71 2.07
C ILE A 69 13.69 -3.68 0.92
N PHE A 70 13.53 -2.74 -0.01
CA PHE A 70 14.43 -2.60 -1.15
C PHE A 70 15.87 -2.30 -0.70
N LYS A 71 16.03 -1.46 0.32
CA LYS A 71 17.32 -1.14 0.91
C LYS A 71 18.05 -2.39 1.43
N GLY A 72 17.34 -3.23 2.16
CA GLY A 72 17.89 -4.51 2.64
C GLY A 72 18.20 -5.48 1.50
N ARG A 73 17.30 -5.58 0.50
CA ARG A 73 17.50 -6.41 -0.68
C ARG A 73 18.74 -5.99 -1.48
N ALA A 74 18.94 -4.70 -1.68
CA ALA A 74 20.06 -4.15 -2.44
C ALA A 74 21.45 -4.37 -1.78
N LEU A 75 21.49 -4.70 -0.50
CA LEU A 75 22.73 -5.14 0.17
C LEU A 75 23.12 -6.58 -0.14
N LEU A 76 22.18 -7.39 -0.63
CA LEU A 76 22.40 -8.82 -0.94
C LEU A 76 22.40 -9.12 -2.43
N LEU A 77 21.61 -8.37 -3.20
CA LEU A 77 21.36 -8.63 -4.63
C LEU A 77 21.64 -7.37 -5.45
N PRO A 78 22.19 -7.51 -6.66
CA PRO A 78 22.32 -6.39 -7.59
C PRO A 78 20.97 -5.71 -7.81
N SER A 79 20.97 -4.39 -7.81
CA SER A 79 19.77 -3.59 -8.01
C SER A 79 20.12 -2.34 -8.79
N THR A 80 19.28 -1.96 -9.74
CA THR A 80 19.46 -0.79 -10.59
C THR A 80 18.60 0.37 -10.10
N PRO A 81 18.91 1.62 -10.52
CA PRO A 81 18.04 2.77 -10.29
C PRO A 81 16.62 2.56 -10.86
N SER A 82 16.49 1.87 -12.00
CA SER A 82 15.21 1.54 -12.60
C SER A 82 14.41 0.56 -11.73
N ASP A 83 15.06 -0.46 -11.15
CA ASP A 83 14.39 -1.39 -10.23
C ASP A 83 13.83 -0.66 -9.01
N TYR A 84 14.62 0.23 -8.42
CA TYR A 84 14.18 1.06 -7.31
C TYR A 84 13.00 1.95 -7.67
N SER A 85 13.11 2.66 -8.82
CA SER A 85 12.08 3.62 -9.23
C SER A 85 10.75 2.94 -9.55
N ASN A 86 10.76 1.82 -10.30
CA ASN A 86 9.54 1.07 -10.59
C ASN A 86 8.89 0.55 -9.31
N PHE A 87 9.68 -0.01 -8.40
CA PHE A 87 9.16 -0.53 -7.14
C PHE A 87 8.58 0.58 -6.24
N ILE A 88 9.24 1.72 -6.10
CA ILE A 88 8.73 2.85 -5.30
C ILE A 88 7.47 3.44 -5.93
N VAL A 89 7.41 3.56 -7.27
CA VAL A 89 6.20 4.03 -7.94
C VAL A 89 5.04 3.05 -7.74
N ALA A 90 5.31 1.74 -7.75
CA ALA A 90 4.30 0.73 -7.41
C ALA A 90 3.78 0.91 -5.97
N CYS A 91 4.66 1.13 -4.98
CA CYS A 91 4.26 1.42 -3.61
C CYS A 91 3.40 2.69 -3.49
N LEU A 92 3.76 3.75 -4.22
CA LEU A 92 3.04 5.03 -4.20
C LEU A 92 1.65 4.96 -4.83
N THR A 93 1.44 4.04 -5.79
CA THR A 93 0.25 4.04 -6.64
C THR A 93 -0.65 2.81 -6.46
N HIS A 94 -0.29 1.87 -5.57
CA HIS A 94 -1.04 0.61 -5.42
C HIS A 94 -2.51 0.82 -5.05
N ASP A 95 -2.81 1.86 -4.27
CA ASP A 95 -4.16 2.18 -3.77
C ASP A 95 -4.80 3.42 -4.43
N ILE A 96 -4.13 4.02 -5.43
CA ILE A 96 -4.67 5.24 -6.05
C ILE A 96 -6.03 5.01 -6.71
N GLY A 97 -6.37 3.77 -7.00
CA GLY A 97 -7.64 3.35 -7.55
C GLY A 97 -8.85 3.53 -6.65
N TYR A 98 -8.66 3.78 -5.34
CA TYR A 98 -9.75 4.22 -4.46
C TYR A 98 -10.31 5.58 -4.87
N VAL A 99 -9.47 6.49 -5.37
CA VAL A 99 -9.85 7.89 -5.65
C VAL A 99 -10.83 7.99 -6.81
N ARG A 100 -11.96 8.64 -6.59
CA ARG A 100 -12.92 8.99 -7.63
C ARG A 100 -12.32 10.04 -8.58
N GLY A 101 -12.58 9.89 -9.89
CA GLY A 101 -12.09 10.82 -10.92
C GLY A 101 -10.63 10.64 -11.31
N VAL A 102 -9.91 9.64 -10.77
CA VAL A 102 -8.48 9.43 -11.04
C VAL A 102 -8.23 8.67 -12.35
N VAL A 103 -9.19 7.84 -12.77
CA VAL A 103 -9.10 7.03 -14.00
C VAL A 103 -9.81 7.76 -15.15
N LYS A 104 -9.22 7.75 -16.32
CA LYS A 104 -9.80 8.33 -17.52
C LYS A 104 -11.18 7.73 -17.83
N GLY A 105 -12.17 8.56 -17.97
CA GLY A 105 -13.54 8.16 -18.21
C GLY A 105 -14.39 8.12 -16.94
N ASP A 106 -13.85 8.33 -15.75
CA ASP A 106 -14.66 8.61 -14.57
C ASP A 106 -15.47 9.88 -14.75
N GLY A 107 -16.70 9.89 -14.28
CA GLY A 107 -17.60 11.03 -14.38
C GLY A 107 -18.96 10.79 -13.74
N ASP A 108 -19.90 11.66 -14.03
CA ASP A 108 -21.27 11.65 -13.46
C ASP A 108 -22.05 10.38 -13.81
N ASP A 109 -21.67 9.71 -14.90
CA ASP A 109 -22.27 8.45 -15.37
C ASP A 109 -21.66 7.20 -14.72
N GLY A 110 -20.68 7.37 -13.82
CA GLY A 110 -20.04 6.30 -13.06
C GLY A 110 -18.52 6.27 -13.16
N TYR A 111 -17.93 5.28 -12.47
CA TYR A 111 -16.49 5.13 -12.31
C TYR A 111 -16.01 3.90 -13.08
N VAL A 112 -14.95 4.06 -13.87
CA VAL A 112 -14.34 2.97 -14.66
C VAL A 112 -13.68 1.96 -13.72
N VAL A 113 -13.97 0.67 -13.92
CA VAL A 113 -13.50 -0.40 -13.04
C VAL A 113 -12.66 -1.48 -13.71
N ASP A 114 -12.54 -1.45 -15.04
CA ASP A 114 -11.69 -2.40 -15.78
C ASP A 114 -11.21 -1.84 -17.12
N ALA A 115 -10.30 -2.56 -17.76
CA ALA A 115 -9.72 -2.18 -19.04
C ALA A 115 -10.72 -2.21 -20.22
N ALA A 116 -11.88 -2.85 -20.05
CA ALA A 116 -12.96 -2.81 -21.05
C ALA A 116 -13.79 -1.52 -20.95
N GLY A 117 -13.51 -0.67 -19.98
CA GLY A 117 -14.23 0.59 -19.75
C GLY A 117 -15.58 0.41 -19.07
N ARG A 118 -15.82 -0.73 -18.42
CA ARG A 118 -17.04 -0.97 -17.63
C ARG A 118 -17.09 0.05 -16.49
N LYS A 119 -18.25 0.61 -16.25
CA LYS A 119 -18.48 1.57 -15.18
C LYS A 119 -19.39 1.01 -14.09
N VAL A 120 -19.19 1.50 -12.88
CA VAL A 120 -20.09 1.27 -11.75
C VAL A 120 -20.59 2.61 -11.19
N SER A 121 -21.85 2.62 -10.79
CA SER A 121 -22.41 3.72 -10.02
C SER A 121 -22.32 3.38 -8.55
N LEU A 122 -21.84 4.34 -7.75
CA LEU A 122 -21.71 4.15 -6.31
C LEU A 122 -23.01 4.59 -5.58
N PRO A 123 -23.34 3.96 -4.44
CA PRO A 123 -24.44 4.40 -3.61
C PRO A 123 -24.31 5.87 -3.20
N ARG A 124 -25.44 6.58 -3.10
CA ARG A 124 -25.41 7.97 -2.65
C ARG A 124 -24.93 8.06 -1.20
N GLY A 125 -23.93 8.90 -0.97
CA GLY A 125 -23.39 9.17 0.37
C GLY A 125 -22.32 8.18 0.85
N CYS A 126 -21.90 7.22 -0.02
CA CYS A 126 -20.72 6.40 0.29
C CYS A 126 -19.43 7.19 0.12
N SER A 127 -18.37 6.73 0.78
CA SER A 127 -17.02 7.24 0.57
C SER A 127 -16.32 6.57 -0.62
N ASP A 128 -15.09 6.95 -0.89
CA ASP A 128 -14.21 6.31 -1.88
C ASP A 128 -13.93 4.82 -1.54
N ALA A 129 -14.10 4.41 -0.28
CA ALA A 129 -13.99 3.02 0.14
C ALA A 129 -14.96 2.07 -0.59
N ALA A 130 -16.07 2.59 -1.12
CA ALA A 130 -16.99 1.82 -1.96
C ALA A 130 -16.34 1.34 -3.28
N LEU A 131 -15.19 1.90 -3.68
CA LEU A 131 -14.38 1.43 -4.81
C LEU A 131 -13.38 0.32 -4.42
N ALA A 132 -13.31 -0.09 -3.15
CA ALA A 132 -12.43 -1.16 -2.67
C ALA A 132 -12.45 -2.44 -3.54
N PRO A 133 -13.59 -2.97 -4.01
CA PRO A 133 -13.59 -4.15 -4.88
C PRO A 133 -12.88 -3.95 -6.22
N TYR A 134 -12.62 -2.73 -6.63
CA TYR A 134 -12.10 -2.35 -7.94
C TYR A 134 -10.77 -1.62 -7.88
N HIS A 135 -10.30 -1.22 -6.68
CA HIS A 135 -9.15 -0.33 -6.53
C HIS A 135 -7.88 -0.84 -7.22
N VAL A 136 -7.58 -2.13 -7.16
CA VAL A 136 -6.40 -2.73 -7.80
C VAL A 136 -6.46 -2.55 -9.33
N ASP A 137 -7.59 -2.88 -9.97
CA ASP A 137 -7.73 -2.72 -11.41
C ASP A 137 -7.68 -1.23 -11.82
N ARG A 138 -8.28 -0.36 -11.03
CA ARG A 138 -8.23 1.09 -11.23
C ARG A 138 -6.81 1.66 -11.05
N SER A 139 -6.06 1.20 -10.05
CA SER A 139 -4.65 1.57 -9.84
C SER A 139 -3.78 1.16 -11.04
N LYS A 140 -4.00 -0.05 -11.57
CA LYS A 140 -3.33 -0.52 -12.79
C LYS A 140 -3.66 0.35 -14.00
N LEU A 141 -4.93 0.72 -14.19
CA LEU A 141 -5.35 1.61 -15.27
C LEU A 141 -4.69 2.98 -15.17
N PHE A 142 -4.68 3.57 -13.97
CA PHE A 142 -3.99 4.83 -13.71
C PHE A 142 -2.52 4.78 -14.08
N VAL A 143 -1.80 3.76 -13.64
CA VAL A 143 -0.37 3.59 -13.92
C VAL A 143 -0.12 3.41 -15.42
N LEU A 144 -0.86 2.52 -16.08
CA LEU A 144 -0.68 2.26 -17.50
C LEU A 144 -0.95 3.52 -18.35
N GLU A 145 -1.89 4.37 -17.94
CA GLU A 145 -2.16 5.63 -18.63
C GLU A 145 -1.08 6.68 -18.37
N ARG A 146 -0.67 6.86 -17.10
CA ARG A 146 0.23 7.96 -16.70
C ARG A 146 1.70 7.69 -17.01
N VAL A 147 2.10 6.42 -16.97
CA VAL A 147 3.50 6.01 -17.16
C VAL A 147 3.83 5.75 -18.64
N ALA A 148 2.82 5.59 -19.51
CA ALA A 148 3.00 5.25 -20.91
C ALA A 148 3.92 6.17 -21.73
N GLN A 149 4.19 7.39 -21.25
CA GLN A 149 5.03 8.39 -21.93
C GLN A 149 6.33 8.68 -21.16
N ILE A 150 6.66 7.85 -20.18
CA ILE A 150 7.84 8.00 -19.33
C ILE A 150 8.78 6.82 -19.58
N ASP A 151 9.77 7.04 -20.45
CA ASP A 151 10.68 5.97 -20.91
C ASP A 151 11.49 5.29 -19.79
N GLU A 152 11.66 5.99 -18.64
CA GLU A 152 12.43 5.48 -17.50
C GLU A 152 11.63 4.53 -16.61
N LEU A 153 10.31 4.45 -16.77
CA LEU A 153 9.41 3.58 -15.99
C LEU A 153 8.76 2.52 -16.87
N ASP A 154 8.59 1.34 -16.31
CA ASP A 154 7.91 0.22 -16.94
C ASP A 154 6.49 0.08 -16.36
N GLY A 155 5.51 0.74 -17.00
CA GLY A 155 4.10 0.71 -16.59
C GLY A 155 3.53 -0.71 -16.47
N PRO A 156 3.72 -1.60 -17.44
CA PRO A 156 3.34 -3.02 -17.35
C PRO A 156 3.98 -3.75 -16.15
N ARG A 157 5.24 -3.49 -15.83
CA ARG A 157 5.92 -4.06 -14.65
C ARG A 157 5.29 -3.57 -13.35
N ILE A 158 5.06 -2.26 -13.23
CA ILE A 158 4.40 -1.66 -12.08
C ILE A 158 2.99 -2.22 -11.91
N ALA A 159 2.21 -2.31 -12.99
CA ALA A 159 0.85 -2.84 -12.96
C ALA A 159 0.80 -4.33 -12.54
N ARG A 160 1.77 -5.15 -12.95
CA ARG A 160 1.89 -6.54 -12.47
C ARG A 160 2.18 -6.60 -10.98
N ALA A 161 3.08 -5.75 -10.48
CA ALA A 161 3.37 -5.71 -9.05
C ALA A 161 2.13 -5.29 -8.24
N ILE A 162 1.38 -4.28 -8.69
CA ILE A 162 0.13 -3.82 -8.06
C ILE A 162 -0.91 -4.94 -8.00
N GLU A 163 -1.02 -5.80 -9.02
CA GLU A 163 -1.96 -6.94 -8.97
C GLU A 163 -1.72 -7.84 -7.75
N CYS A 164 -0.50 -7.95 -7.27
CA CYS A 164 -0.17 -8.78 -6.11
C CYS A 164 -0.68 -8.22 -4.77
N THR A 165 -1.14 -6.97 -4.70
CA THR A 165 -1.76 -6.39 -3.49
C THR A 165 -3.24 -6.72 -3.36
N ARG A 166 -3.85 -7.37 -4.36
CA ARG A 166 -5.26 -7.75 -4.34
C ARG A 166 -5.58 -8.63 -3.13
N PHE A 167 -6.56 -8.21 -2.34
CA PHE A 167 -7.03 -8.93 -1.17
C PHE A 167 -8.55 -9.19 -1.26
N PRO A 168 -9.08 -10.35 -0.85
CA PRO A 168 -8.35 -11.54 -0.38
C PRO A 168 -7.49 -12.19 -1.48
N TYR A 169 -6.40 -12.84 -1.07
CA TYR A 169 -5.44 -13.43 -2.00
C TYR A 169 -6.09 -14.58 -2.79
N PRO A 170 -5.93 -14.62 -4.13
CA PRO A 170 -6.40 -15.75 -4.91
C PRO A 170 -5.81 -17.07 -4.40
N ALA A 171 -6.65 -18.09 -4.24
CA ALA A 171 -6.19 -19.42 -3.84
C ALA A 171 -5.15 -19.95 -4.85
N GLY A 172 -3.98 -20.35 -4.35
CA GLY A 172 -2.89 -20.85 -5.21
C GLY A 172 -2.00 -19.77 -5.82
N SER A 173 -2.08 -18.51 -5.37
CA SER A 173 -1.10 -17.50 -5.74
C SER A 173 0.30 -17.95 -5.34
N ASP A 174 1.16 -18.17 -6.33
CA ASP A 174 2.55 -18.57 -6.12
C ASP A 174 3.42 -17.30 -6.03
N ASP A 175 3.88 -16.98 -4.82
CA ASP A 175 4.74 -15.84 -4.54
C ASP A 175 6.13 -15.93 -5.22
N SER A 176 6.46 -17.09 -5.81
CA SER A 176 7.71 -17.29 -6.55
C SER A 176 7.68 -16.75 -7.99
N ILE A 177 6.50 -16.48 -8.54
CA ILE A 177 6.33 -16.09 -9.95
C ILE A 177 6.69 -14.61 -10.17
N ASP A 178 6.41 -13.74 -9.20
CA ASP A 178 6.75 -12.31 -9.24
C ASP A 178 7.33 -11.85 -7.90
N GLU A 179 8.66 -11.86 -7.80
CA GLU A 179 9.36 -11.42 -6.58
C GLU A 179 9.02 -9.96 -6.24
N GLU A 180 8.93 -9.07 -7.23
CA GLU A 180 8.66 -7.65 -7.01
C GLU A 180 7.23 -7.43 -6.51
N GLY A 181 6.25 -8.12 -7.09
CA GLY A 181 4.87 -8.09 -6.64
C GLY A 181 4.69 -8.65 -5.23
N SER A 182 5.40 -9.74 -4.90
CA SER A 182 5.42 -10.31 -3.56
C SER A 182 6.02 -9.34 -2.53
N LEU A 183 7.07 -8.60 -2.91
CA LEU A 183 7.66 -7.57 -2.04
C LEU A 183 6.76 -6.35 -1.90
N LEU A 184 6.01 -5.96 -2.93
CA LEU A 184 5.01 -4.89 -2.84
C LEU A 184 3.87 -5.28 -1.89
N ARG A 185 3.32 -6.49 -2.04
CA ARG A 185 2.33 -7.04 -1.09
C ARG A 185 2.86 -7.00 0.35
N ALA A 186 4.12 -7.43 0.53
CA ALA A 186 4.73 -7.39 1.85
C ALA A 186 4.93 -5.96 2.35
N ALA A 187 5.26 -4.99 1.49
CA ALA A 187 5.38 -3.59 1.85
C ALA A 187 4.03 -3.01 2.32
N ASP A 188 2.94 -3.33 1.63
CA ASP A 188 1.59 -2.95 2.00
C ASP A 188 1.21 -3.52 3.38
N LEU A 189 1.32 -4.83 3.55
CA LEU A 189 1.03 -5.49 4.81
C LEU A 189 1.90 -4.99 5.98
N ILE A 190 3.19 -4.77 5.74
CA ILE A 190 4.12 -4.30 6.77
C ILE A 190 3.89 -2.82 7.06
N GLY A 191 3.64 -2.00 6.06
CA GLY A 191 3.28 -0.59 6.22
C GLY A 191 2.03 -0.40 7.07
N GLN A 192 1.01 -1.24 6.83
CA GLN A 192 -0.22 -1.29 7.62
C GLN A 192 0.02 -1.81 9.04
N LEU A 193 0.50 -3.04 9.16
CA LEU A 193 0.51 -3.80 10.42
C LEU A 193 1.70 -3.46 11.32
N GLY A 194 2.77 -2.89 10.75
CA GLY A 194 3.93 -2.37 11.48
C GLY A 194 3.76 -0.92 11.98
N ASP A 195 2.68 -0.25 11.60
CA ASP A 195 2.34 1.08 12.09
C ASP A 195 2.12 1.05 13.62
N PRO A 196 2.83 1.87 14.42
CA PRO A 196 2.62 1.94 15.87
C PRO A 196 1.18 2.29 16.27
N HIS A 197 0.40 2.86 15.35
CA HIS A 197 -0.98 3.28 15.57
C HIS A 197 -2.02 2.34 14.95
N TYR A 198 -1.60 1.20 14.37
CA TYR A 198 -2.50 0.28 13.67
C TYR A 198 -3.77 -0.07 14.46
N LEU A 199 -3.62 -0.50 15.72
CA LEU A 199 -4.78 -0.87 16.56
C LEU A 199 -5.75 0.28 16.82
N ARG A 200 -5.27 1.53 16.82
CA ARG A 200 -6.14 2.72 16.95
C ARG A 200 -6.89 3.03 15.63
N LYS A 201 -6.34 2.60 14.51
CA LYS A 201 -6.92 2.80 13.17
C LYS A 201 -7.90 1.68 12.78
N ALA A 202 -8.05 0.66 13.62
CA ALA A 202 -8.99 -0.44 13.37
C ALA A 202 -10.43 0.04 13.13
N ASN A 203 -10.86 1.12 13.81
CA ASN A 203 -12.16 1.74 13.54
C ASN A 203 -12.29 2.22 12.09
N ALA A 204 -11.29 2.93 11.57
CA ALA A 204 -11.31 3.45 10.21
C ALA A 204 -11.39 2.30 9.19
N LEU A 205 -10.57 1.26 9.38
CA LEU A 205 -10.56 0.07 8.52
C LEU A 205 -11.89 -0.69 8.58
N TYR A 206 -12.50 -0.83 9.78
CA TYR A 206 -13.79 -1.47 9.94
C TYR A 206 -14.89 -0.78 9.12
N TYR A 207 -14.98 0.54 9.15
CA TYR A 207 -15.99 1.29 8.42
C TYR A 207 -15.78 1.24 6.90
N GLU A 208 -14.54 1.17 6.42
CA GLU A 208 -14.29 0.89 5.00
C GLU A 208 -14.70 -0.52 4.59
N PHE A 209 -14.45 -1.52 5.45
CA PHE A 209 -14.91 -2.88 5.23
C PHE A 209 -16.43 -2.99 5.25
N GLU A 210 -17.13 -2.13 6.02
CA GLU A 210 -18.58 -2.06 6.01
C GLU A 210 -19.11 -1.59 4.65
N GLU A 211 -18.51 -0.53 4.08
CA GLU A 211 -18.91 -0.02 2.76
C GLU A 211 -18.62 -1.01 1.62
N SER A 212 -17.53 -1.76 1.70
CA SER A 212 -17.15 -2.77 0.71
C SER A 212 -17.86 -4.12 0.89
N GLY A 213 -18.52 -4.34 2.04
CA GLY A 213 -19.16 -5.59 2.40
C GLY A 213 -18.23 -6.66 2.98
N LEU A 214 -16.95 -6.38 3.14
CA LEU A 214 -15.94 -7.32 3.67
C LEU A 214 -16.21 -7.72 5.12
N ASN A 215 -16.85 -6.85 5.94
CA ASN A 215 -17.23 -7.22 7.30
C ASN A 215 -18.17 -8.44 7.34
N LYS A 216 -19.12 -8.51 6.41
CA LYS A 216 -20.03 -9.66 6.30
C LYS A 216 -19.29 -10.92 5.85
N GLU A 217 -18.36 -10.78 4.93
CA GLU A 217 -17.56 -11.90 4.42
C GLU A 217 -16.68 -12.51 5.52
N PHE A 218 -16.03 -11.66 6.33
CA PHE A 218 -15.14 -12.08 7.41
C PHE A 218 -15.85 -12.30 8.75
N GLY A 219 -17.13 -11.96 8.84
CA GLY A 219 -17.91 -12.09 10.08
C GLY A 219 -17.46 -11.12 11.17
N TYR A 220 -17.08 -9.90 10.80
CA TYR A 220 -16.81 -8.82 11.77
C TYR A 220 -18.10 -8.07 12.08
N GLU A 221 -18.44 -7.97 13.36
CA GLU A 221 -19.62 -7.27 13.85
C GLU A 221 -19.29 -5.90 14.47
N SER A 222 -18.01 -5.69 14.81
CA SER A 222 -17.52 -4.46 15.43
C SER A 222 -16.06 -4.21 15.12
N PRO A 223 -15.58 -2.95 15.30
CA PRO A 223 -14.14 -2.65 15.22
C PRO A 223 -13.29 -3.46 16.22
N ALA A 224 -13.87 -3.85 17.36
CA ALA A 224 -13.19 -4.68 18.35
C ALA A 224 -12.87 -6.07 17.80
N ASP A 225 -13.69 -6.62 16.92
CA ASP A 225 -13.44 -7.93 16.30
C ASP A 225 -12.19 -7.92 15.43
N LEU A 226 -11.94 -6.83 14.71
CA LEU A 226 -10.68 -6.66 13.96
C LEU A 226 -9.46 -6.76 14.88
N VAL A 227 -9.52 -6.13 16.06
CA VAL A 227 -8.43 -6.16 17.04
C VAL A 227 -8.29 -7.54 17.67
N HIS A 228 -9.42 -8.15 18.08
CA HIS A 228 -9.42 -9.44 18.74
C HIS A 228 -8.95 -10.59 17.83
N ARG A 229 -9.33 -10.56 16.55
CA ARG A 229 -8.95 -11.61 15.59
C ARG A 229 -7.59 -11.31 14.92
N TYR A 230 -7.02 -10.12 15.12
CA TYR A 230 -5.77 -9.71 14.49
C TYR A 230 -4.59 -10.68 14.75
N PRO A 231 -4.32 -11.19 15.97
CA PRO A 231 -3.21 -12.12 16.17
C PRO A 231 -3.34 -13.39 15.33
N GLN A 232 -4.53 -13.99 15.31
CA GLN A 232 -4.79 -15.18 14.50
C GLN A 232 -4.66 -14.90 13.00
N PHE A 233 -5.21 -13.78 12.55
CA PHE A 233 -5.10 -13.32 11.16
C PHE A 233 -3.63 -13.10 10.78
N TYR A 234 -2.85 -12.44 11.65
CA TYR A 234 -1.43 -12.22 11.41
C TYR A 234 -0.66 -13.53 11.21
N TRP A 235 -0.81 -14.49 12.13
CA TRP A 235 -0.05 -15.73 12.05
C TRP A 235 -0.49 -16.63 10.89
N ASN A 236 -1.76 -16.71 10.61
CA ASN A 236 -2.31 -17.64 9.60
C ASN A 236 -2.31 -17.08 8.19
N SER A 237 -2.58 -15.77 8.03
CA SER A 237 -2.85 -15.17 6.72
C SER A 237 -1.76 -14.18 6.28
N ILE A 238 -1.03 -13.55 7.19
CA ILE A 238 -0.05 -12.51 6.86
C ILE A 238 1.37 -13.02 6.91
N SER A 239 1.76 -13.65 8.04
CA SER A 239 3.13 -14.09 8.28
C SER A 239 3.73 -14.91 7.13
N PRO A 240 3.01 -15.84 6.48
CA PRO A 240 3.56 -16.59 5.33
C PRO A 240 3.97 -15.70 4.15
N HIS A 241 3.23 -14.63 3.87
CA HIS A 241 3.43 -13.76 2.70
C HIS A 241 4.50 -12.69 2.88
N ILE A 242 4.97 -12.42 4.10
CA ILE A 242 5.97 -11.38 4.38
C ILE A 242 7.38 -11.91 4.66
N GLN A 243 7.60 -13.22 4.64
CA GLN A 243 8.88 -13.84 5.06
C GLN A 243 10.08 -13.37 4.23
N ALA A 244 9.94 -13.19 2.93
CA ALA A 244 11.00 -12.67 2.08
C ALA A 244 11.38 -11.23 2.48
N ALA A 245 10.39 -10.38 2.70
CA ALA A 245 10.59 -9.00 3.14
C ALA A 245 11.22 -8.92 4.55
N ILE A 246 10.79 -9.77 5.48
CA ILE A 246 11.37 -9.85 6.83
C ILE A 246 12.88 -10.14 6.78
N ARG A 247 13.32 -11.03 5.88
CA ARG A 247 14.76 -11.32 5.70
C ARG A 247 15.53 -10.08 5.28
N TYR A 248 14.99 -9.29 4.35
CA TYR A 248 15.62 -8.05 3.89
C TYR A 248 15.58 -6.95 4.97
N LEU A 249 14.44 -6.76 5.63
CA LEU A 249 14.30 -5.78 6.71
C LEU A 249 15.25 -6.05 7.90
N ASN A 250 15.51 -7.31 8.20
CA ASN A 250 16.39 -7.68 9.32
C ASN A 250 17.85 -7.22 9.14
N ILE A 251 18.26 -6.89 7.91
CA ILE A 251 19.66 -6.50 7.60
C ILE A 251 19.94 -5.08 8.08
N THR A 252 18.95 -4.19 8.04
CA THR A 252 19.13 -2.76 8.35
C THR A 252 18.51 -2.37 9.69
N SER A 253 19.03 -1.30 10.32
CA SER A 253 18.45 -0.79 11.56
C SER A 253 17.05 -0.18 11.36
N SER A 254 16.80 0.47 10.22
CA SER A 254 15.47 0.99 9.86
C SER A 254 14.49 -0.16 9.61
N GLY A 255 14.90 -1.19 8.88
CA GLY A 255 14.07 -2.38 8.64
C GLY A 255 13.68 -3.12 9.91
N ARG A 256 14.60 -3.27 10.87
CA ARG A 256 14.28 -3.91 12.16
C ARG A 256 13.22 -3.15 12.97
N ARG A 257 13.02 -1.85 12.74
CA ARG A 257 11.92 -1.10 13.40
C ARG A 257 10.56 -1.54 12.90
N TRP A 258 10.41 -1.85 11.60
CA TRP A 258 9.18 -2.43 11.05
C TRP A 258 8.88 -3.78 11.69
N ILE A 259 9.88 -4.65 11.80
CA ILE A 259 9.72 -5.96 12.46
C ILE A 259 9.30 -5.78 13.92
N ALA A 260 9.90 -4.86 14.64
CA ALA A 260 9.54 -4.56 16.02
C ALA A 260 8.10 -4.01 16.13
N GLY A 261 7.67 -3.16 15.19
CA GLY A 261 6.31 -2.65 15.10
C GLY A 261 5.28 -3.77 14.90
N LEU A 262 5.53 -4.66 13.94
CA LEU A 262 4.68 -5.84 13.67
C LEU A 262 4.46 -6.67 14.94
N TYR A 263 5.52 -7.13 15.57
CA TYR A 263 5.42 -7.96 16.77
C TYR A 263 4.83 -7.20 17.96
N SER A 264 5.16 -5.91 18.11
CA SER A 264 4.55 -5.08 19.16
C SER A 264 3.03 -5.02 19.04
N ASN A 265 2.50 -4.85 17.82
CA ASN A 265 1.07 -4.80 17.60
C ASN A 265 0.39 -6.16 17.84
N VAL A 266 1.01 -7.26 17.40
CA VAL A 266 0.50 -8.62 17.68
C VAL A 266 0.42 -8.88 19.18
N PHE A 267 1.51 -8.64 19.93
CA PHE A 267 1.53 -8.87 21.38
C PHE A 267 0.57 -7.96 22.14
N ARG A 268 0.39 -6.71 21.70
CA ARG A 268 -0.60 -5.81 22.31
C ARG A 268 -2.02 -6.34 22.12
N ALA A 269 -2.36 -6.78 20.93
CA ALA A 269 -3.67 -7.35 20.64
C ALA A 269 -3.90 -8.66 21.42
N GLU A 270 -2.92 -9.58 21.47
CA GLU A 270 -2.98 -10.80 22.28
C GLU A 270 -3.23 -10.50 23.77
N ARG A 271 -2.57 -9.46 24.30
CA ARG A 271 -2.76 -9.04 25.68
C ARG A 271 -4.16 -8.47 25.91
N GLU A 272 -4.69 -7.66 25.01
CA GLU A 272 -6.03 -7.11 25.10
C GLU A 272 -7.08 -8.23 25.11
N VAL A 273 -6.93 -9.23 24.22
CA VAL A 273 -7.77 -10.44 24.21
C VAL A 273 -7.70 -11.17 25.54
N SER A 274 -6.50 -11.37 26.09
CA SER A 274 -6.31 -12.08 27.37
C SER A 274 -6.93 -11.34 28.56
N LEU A 275 -6.93 -10.02 28.54
CA LEU A 275 -7.52 -9.20 29.61
C LEU A 275 -9.04 -9.10 29.51
N SER A 276 -9.62 -9.25 28.33
CA SER A 276 -11.07 -9.22 28.11
C SER A 276 -11.76 -10.50 28.59
N GLY A 277 -11.01 -11.56 28.90
CA GLY A 277 -11.54 -12.85 29.31
C GLY A 277 -12.16 -13.65 28.15
N PRO A 278 -12.67 -14.88 28.42
CA PRO A 278 -13.37 -15.65 27.40
C PRO A 278 -14.61 -14.89 26.94
N GLN A 279 -14.73 -14.68 25.64
CA GLN A 279 -15.93 -14.11 25.03
C GLN A 279 -17.07 -15.15 25.09
N PRO A 280 -18.31 -14.73 25.28
CA PRO A 280 -19.46 -15.62 25.41
C PRO A 280 -19.73 -16.47 24.15
#